data_6bb0d3f915aba3de974e123caa60e59a
#
_entry.id   6bb0d3f915aba3de974e123caa60e59a
#
_cell.length_a   1.000
_cell.length_b   1.000
_cell.length_c   1.000
_cell.angle_alpha   90.00
_cell.angle_beta   90.00
_cell.angle_gamma   90.00
#
_symmetry.space_group_name_H-M   'P 1'
#
loop_
_entity.id
_entity.type
_entity.pdbx_description
1 polymer ?
#
loop_
_entity_poly.entity_id
_entity_poly.type
_entity_poly.pdbx_seq_one_letter_code
_entity_poly.pdbx_strand_id
1 'polypeptide(L)'
;VDATPSDEPEFDATDEASRPAEYRDALPAGPLRGRGAGLNPGNRFESLRLHILGEHLDDEAAARASGGDERPKVATTVLDDDSRSILNRVDSPDLHMKWTLNPYRGCEHGCIYCYARPTHEYLGLSSGLDFETKILAKHEAPDLLRDALRKPSWLGEGISISVVTDPYQPVERDLRITRRCLEVMAEFRQAVSVITKNRLLLRDLDLLQRLHAHGAAHAAVSITTLDPDLAAAMEPRASSPNARLETVRQIAATGIPVWVMVAPVVPGLTDREMPAILEAAAEAGASGAGYVLLRLPHQIKALFLEWLARHVPARAAHVESLLRQMHGGDLYEAAWKLRQTGRGPFADQLAQTFRVFTKRHGLDRPHAPINTAAFLRPPVPGDQLGLFP
;
A
#
# COMPACT_ATOMS: atom_id res chain seq x y z
N VAL A 1 -35.13 -40.75 2.32
CA VAL A 1 -33.99 -41.16 3.15
C VAL A 1 -33.24 -39.90 3.47
N ASP A 2 -33.51 -39.33 4.66
CA ASP A 2 -32.90 -38.12 5.19
C ASP A 2 -31.44 -38.41 5.54
N ALA A 3 -30.53 -37.66 4.95
CA ALA A 3 -29.15 -37.59 5.37
C ALA A 3 -29.05 -36.44 6.40
N THR A 4 -28.84 -36.82 7.67
CA THR A 4 -28.46 -35.88 8.74
C THR A 4 -27.12 -35.20 8.39
N PRO A 5 -26.97 -33.88 8.65
CA PRO A 5 -25.69 -33.22 8.53
C PRO A 5 -24.72 -33.82 9.56
N SER A 6 -23.53 -34.20 9.12
CA SER A 6 -22.44 -34.62 9.98
C SER A 6 -22.03 -33.46 10.88
N ASP A 7 -22.02 -33.65 12.19
CA ASP A 7 -21.36 -32.81 13.18
C ASP A 7 -19.83 -32.86 12.92
N GLU A 8 -19.34 -32.08 11.99
CA GLU A 8 -17.93 -31.73 11.97
C GLU A 8 -17.72 -30.57 12.97
N PRO A 9 -16.77 -30.69 13.90
CA PRO A 9 -16.47 -29.62 14.85
C PRO A 9 -16.05 -28.35 14.07
N GLU A 10 -16.79 -27.27 14.25
CA GLU A 10 -16.39 -25.94 13.82
C GLU A 10 -15.06 -25.59 14.52
N PHE A 11 -13.98 -25.65 13.80
CA PHE A 11 -12.67 -25.20 14.30
C PHE A 11 -12.70 -23.68 14.43
N ASP A 12 -12.71 -23.18 15.65
CA ASP A 12 -12.49 -21.77 15.94
C ASP A 12 -11.01 -21.44 15.61
N ALA A 13 -10.82 -20.74 14.52
CA ALA A 13 -9.48 -20.33 14.04
C ALA A 13 -8.75 -19.35 14.97
N THR A 14 -9.36 -18.96 16.09
CA THR A 14 -8.83 -18.01 17.06
C THR A 14 -8.28 -18.66 18.33
N ASP A 15 -8.55 -19.95 18.54
CA ASP A 15 -8.10 -20.68 19.74
C ASP A 15 -6.90 -21.56 19.40
N GLU A 16 -5.70 -21.03 19.62
CA GLU A 16 -4.43 -21.73 19.46
C GLU A 16 -4.29 -22.94 20.40
N ALA A 17 -5.05 -22.97 21.51
CA ALA A 17 -5.04 -24.05 22.49
C ALA A 17 -5.86 -25.27 22.04
N SER A 18 -6.78 -25.12 21.07
CA SER A 18 -7.60 -26.20 20.54
C SER A 18 -6.98 -26.98 19.38
N ARG A 19 -5.80 -26.58 18.89
CA ARG A 19 -5.10 -27.27 17.79
C ARG A 19 -4.39 -28.53 18.29
N PRO A 20 -4.44 -29.63 17.53
CA PRO A 20 -3.59 -30.78 17.83
C PRO A 20 -2.12 -30.35 17.91
N ALA A 21 -1.41 -30.74 18.96
CA ALA A 21 -0.03 -30.33 19.22
C ALA A 21 0.97 -30.72 18.11
N GLU A 22 0.56 -31.60 17.20
CA GLU A 22 1.39 -32.20 16.14
C GLU A 22 1.50 -31.37 14.85
N TYR A 23 0.57 -30.40 14.63
CA TYR A 23 0.53 -29.62 13.38
C TYR A 23 0.46 -28.13 13.68
N ARG A 24 1.34 -27.38 13.01
CA ARG A 24 1.35 -25.91 13.06
C ARG A 24 1.25 -25.35 11.66
N ASP A 25 0.73 -24.13 11.53
CA ASP A 25 0.73 -23.44 10.23
C ASP A 25 2.16 -23.35 9.70
N ALA A 26 2.32 -23.59 8.39
CA ALA A 26 3.61 -23.62 7.70
C ALA A 26 4.28 -22.25 7.68
N LEU A 27 4.95 -21.86 8.75
CA LEU A 27 5.52 -20.53 8.91
C LEU A 27 6.97 -20.61 9.36
N PRO A 28 7.86 -19.80 8.77
CA PRO A 28 9.20 -19.64 9.34
C PRO A 28 9.05 -19.07 10.75
N ALA A 29 9.55 -19.78 11.74
CA ALA A 29 9.60 -19.28 13.10
C ALA A 29 10.54 -18.07 13.18
N GLY A 30 10.01 -16.91 13.57
CA GLY A 30 10.80 -15.71 13.82
C GLY A 30 10.88 -14.69 12.67
N PRO A 31 11.47 -13.51 12.94
CA PRO A 31 11.52 -12.41 11.99
C PRO A 31 12.46 -12.70 10.82
N LEU A 32 11.95 -12.50 9.60
CA LEU A 32 12.75 -12.59 8.38
C LEU A 32 13.43 -11.25 8.10
N ARG A 33 14.68 -11.26 7.69
CA ARG A 33 15.42 -10.03 7.39
C ARG A 33 14.80 -9.27 6.21
N GLY A 34 14.42 -8.02 6.44
CA GLY A 34 13.87 -7.14 5.42
C GLY A 34 12.44 -7.51 4.98
N ARG A 35 11.69 -8.21 5.84
CA ARG A 35 10.27 -8.54 5.63
C ARG A 35 9.44 -8.10 6.83
N GLY A 36 8.23 -7.60 6.58
CA GLY A 36 7.30 -7.15 7.62
C GLY A 36 6.50 -8.29 8.21
N ALA A 37 5.98 -9.20 7.38
CA ALA A 37 5.21 -10.34 7.83
C ALA A 37 6.10 -11.41 8.46
N GLY A 38 5.79 -11.79 9.69
CA GLY A 38 6.33 -12.98 10.36
C GLY A 38 5.48 -14.23 10.09
N LEU A 39 4.26 -14.03 9.60
CA LEU A 39 3.29 -15.07 9.33
C LEU A 39 2.96 -15.18 7.84
N ASN A 40 2.66 -16.40 7.37
CA ASN A 40 2.16 -16.67 6.03
C ASN A 40 0.82 -17.44 6.12
N PRO A 41 -0.26 -16.78 6.56
CA PRO A 41 -1.54 -17.44 6.79
C PRO A 41 -2.06 -18.11 5.52
N GLY A 42 -2.78 -19.22 5.69
CA GLY A 42 -3.43 -19.94 4.60
C GLY A 42 -4.39 -19.03 3.81
N ASN A 43 -4.60 -19.37 2.55
CA ASN A 43 -5.53 -18.64 1.68
C ASN A 43 -6.98 -18.91 2.13
N ARG A 44 -7.78 -17.86 2.34
CA ARG A 44 -9.18 -17.97 2.80
C ARG A 44 -10.13 -18.62 1.76
N PHE A 45 -9.71 -18.72 0.49
CA PHE A 45 -10.50 -19.36 -0.58
C PHE A 45 -10.13 -20.83 -0.79
N GLU A 46 -9.10 -21.33 -0.11
CA GLU A 46 -8.69 -22.72 -0.17
C GLU A 46 -9.39 -23.54 0.93
N SER A 47 -10.02 -24.62 0.54
CA SER A 47 -10.63 -25.59 1.47
C SER A 47 -9.59 -26.54 2.09
N LEU A 48 -8.42 -26.70 1.44
CA LEU A 48 -7.34 -27.54 1.90
C LEU A 48 -6.27 -26.69 2.60
N ARG A 49 -6.00 -27.00 3.87
CA ARG A 49 -4.89 -26.37 4.62
C ARG A 49 -3.75 -27.37 4.74
N LEU A 50 -2.57 -26.95 4.28
CA LEU A 50 -1.34 -27.69 4.49
C LEU A 50 -0.71 -27.22 5.80
N HIS A 51 -0.50 -28.15 6.73
CA HIS A 51 0.20 -27.90 7.99
C HIS A 51 1.56 -28.59 7.94
N ILE A 52 2.60 -27.96 8.47
CA ILE A 52 3.90 -28.59 8.70
C ILE A 52 3.89 -29.21 10.09
N LEU A 53 4.46 -30.40 10.22
CA LEU A 53 4.68 -31.06 11.54
C LEU A 53 5.46 -30.11 12.46
N GLY A 54 4.97 -29.94 13.70
CA GLY A 54 5.57 -29.06 14.69
C GLY A 54 7.04 -29.39 14.97
N GLU A 55 7.39 -30.67 15.02
CA GLU A 55 8.78 -31.14 15.19
C GLU A 55 9.72 -30.61 14.11
N HIS A 56 9.29 -30.59 12.85
CA HIS A 56 10.12 -30.05 11.77
C HIS A 56 10.37 -28.54 11.92
N LEU A 57 9.38 -27.79 12.41
CA LEU A 57 9.54 -26.36 12.70
C LEU A 57 10.45 -26.13 13.91
N ASP A 58 10.40 -26.99 14.91
CA ASP A 58 11.24 -26.90 16.09
C ASP A 58 12.71 -27.27 15.75
N ASP A 59 12.92 -28.26 14.88
CA ASP A 59 14.24 -28.63 14.34
C ASP A 59 14.85 -27.50 13.51
N GLU A 60 14.06 -26.86 12.64
CA GLU A 60 14.50 -25.69 11.88
C GLU A 60 14.82 -24.50 12.80
N ALA A 61 14.01 -24.27 13.84
CA ALA A 61 14.27 -23.22 14.82
C ALA A 61 15.54 -23.47 15.62
N ALA A 62 15.76 -24.72 16.05
CA ALA A 62 16.99 -25.14 16.76
C ALA A 62 18.23 -25.02 15.86
N ALA A 63 18.14 -25.41 14.59
CA ALA A 63 19.21 -25.27 13.61
C ALA A 63 19.59 -23.81 13.37
N ARG A 64 18.59 -22.92 13.34
CA ARG A 64 18.79 -21.46 13.21
C ARG A 64 19.42 -20.85 14.47
N ALA A 65 19.01 -21.29 15.65
CA ALA A 65 19.57 -20.81 16.93
C ALA A 65 21.04 -21.18 17.13
N SER A 66 21.47 -22.32 16.57
CA SER A 66 22.85 -22.79 16.64
C SER A 66 23.82 -22.19 15.61
N GLY A 67 23.29 -21.53 14.57
CA GLY A 67 24.06 -21.03 13.42
C GLY A 67 24.51 -19.57 13.48
N GLY A 68 24.28 -18.83 14.58
CA GLY A 68 24.56 -17.38 14.66
C GLY A 68 23.46 -16.49 14.08
N ASP A 69 23.58 -15.18 14.27
CA ASP A 69 22.54 -14.14 14.00
C ASP A 69 22.22 -13.92 12.50
N GLU A 70 22.31 -14.92 11.65
CA GLU A 70 21.87 -14.84 10.26
C GLU A 70 20.37 -15.16 10.12
N ARG A 71 19.54 -14.16 10.32
CA ARG A 71 18.12 -14.27 9.96
C ARG A 71 18.01 -14.65 8.48
N PRO A 72 17.23 -15.69 8.12
CA PRO A 72 17.13 -16.13 6.75
C PRO A 72 16.59 -15.02 5.85
N LYS A 73 17.25 -14.80 4.72
CA LYS A 73 16.76 -13.91 3.66
C LYS A 73 15.84 -14.70 2.74
N VAL A 74 14.61 -14.22 2.60
CA VAL A 74 13.71 -14.74 1.56
C VAL A 74 13.85 -13.84 0.34
N ALA A 75 14.29 -14.42 -0.78
CA ALA A 75 14.41 -13.71 -2.06
C ALA A 75 13.00 -13.35 -2.60
N THR A 76 12.92 -12.24 -3.34
CA THR A 76 11.72 -11.93 -4.13
C THR A 76 11.75 -12.76 -5.41
N THR A 77 10.62 -13.38 -5.73
CA THR A 77 10.36 -14.01 -7.03
C THR A 77 9.46 -13.09 -7.83
N VAL A 78 9.89 -12.75 -9.04
CA VAL A 78 9.06 -11.99 -9.98
C VAL A 78 8.38 -13.00 -10.91
N LEU A 79 7.06 -12.87 -11.02
CA LEU A 79 6.20 -13.69 -11.88
C LEU A 79 5.56 -12.80 -12.94
N ASP A 80 5.30 -13.34 -14.12
CA ASP A 80 4.58 -12.62 -15.16
C ASP A 80 3.08 -12.54 -14.85
N ASP A 81 2.46 -11.41 -15.19
CA ASP A 81 1.02 -11.18 -15.04
C ASP A 81 0.40 -10.99 -16.44
N ASP A 82 -0.41 -11.94 -16.88
CA ASP A 82 -1.10 -11.95 -18.18
C ASP A 82 -2.37 -11.07 -18.22
N SER A 83 -2.34 -9.92 -17.54
CA SER A 83 -3.46 -8.98 -17.54
C SER A 83 -3.78 -8.47 -18.95
N ARG A 84 -5.05 -8.54 -19.35
CA ARG A 84 -5.55 -8.05 -20.65
C ARG A 84 -5.98 -6.58 -20.63
N SER A 85 -5.99 -5.96 -19.48
CA SER A 85 -6.30 -4.56 -19.27
C SER A 85 -5.50 -4.01 -18.10
N ILE A 86 -5.18 -2.71 -18.14
CA ILE A 86 -4.37 -2.08 -17.10
C ILE A 86 -5.15 -1.01 -16.31
N LEU A 87 -6.18 -0.42 -16.90
CA LEU A 87 -7.03 0.55 -16.23
C LEU A 87 -8.17 -0.16 -15.49
N ASN A 88 -8.29 0.16 -14.21
CA ASN A 88 -9.37 -0.37 -13.37
C ASN A 88 -10.25 0.78 -12.90
N ARG A 89 -11.55 0.64 -13.13
CA ARG A 89 -12.54 1.57 -12.58
C ARG A 89 -12.75 1.31 -11.09
N VAL A 90 -12.82 2.37 -10.31
CA VAL A 90 -13.05 2.30 -8.87
C VAL A 90 -14.32 3.08 -8.54
N ASP A 91 -15.32 2.37 -8.05
CA ASP A 91 -16.60 2.93 -7.61
C ASP A 91 -16.64 3.07 -6.08
N SER A 92 -15.56 3.67 -5.50
CA SER A 92 -15.46 3.90 -4.07
C SER A 92 -15.78 5.36 -3.73
N PRO A 93 -16.74 5.64 -2.84
CA PRO A 93 -17.03 7.00 -2.40
C PRO A 93 -15.92 7.62 -1.54
N ASP A 94 -14.93 6.82 -1.11
CA ASP A 94 -13.78 7.28 -0.34
C ASP A 94 -12.61 7.74 -1.23
N LEU A 95 -12.70 7.59 -2.55
CA LEU A 95 -11.66 7.97 -3.49
C LEU A 95 -12.18 9.01 -4.47
N HIS A 96 -11.43 10.07 -4.67
CA HIS A 96 -11.80 11.14 -5.61
C HIS A 96 -11.53 10.78 -7.08
N MET A 97 -10.76 9.70 -7.32
CA MET A 97 -10.40 9.26 -8.66
C MET A 97 -11.14 8.00 -9.05
N LYS A 98 -11.63 8.00 -10.30
CA LYS A 98 -12.41 6.89 -10.86
C LYS A 98 -11.54 5.80 -11.47
N TRP A 99 -10.32 6.12 -11.91
CA TRP A 99 -9.46 5.20 -12.63
C TRP A 99 -8.14 4.98 -11.91
N THR A 100 -7.71 3.74 -11.87
CA THR A 100 -6.44 3.34 -11.25
C THR A 100 -5.63 2.48 -12.19
N LEU A 101 -4.31 2.59 -12.05
CA LEU A 101 -3.32 1.77 -12.72
C LEU A 101 -2.38 1.16 -11.67
N ASN A 102 -2.21 -0.16 -11.71
CA ASN A 102 -1.28 -0.87 -10.85
C ASN A 102 -0.35 -1.73 -11.72
N PRO A 103 0.94 -1.34 -11.85
CA PRO A 103 1.91 -2.06 -12.68
C PRO A 103 2.26 -3.44 -12.16
N TYR A 104 1.98 -3.68 -10.88
CA TYR A 104 2.31 -4.91 -10.17
C TYR A 104 1.12 -5.42 -9.36
N ARG A 105 1.20 -6.69 -8.92
CA ARG A 105 0.46 -7.23 -7.77
C ARG A 105 1.46 -7.72 -6.73
N GLY A 106 1.15 -7.50 -5.45
CA GLY A 106 2.11 -7.62 -4.37
C GLY A 106 2.99 -6.39 -4.23
N CYS A 107 3.74 -6.31 -3.13
CA CYS A 107 4.59 -5.16 -2.86
C CYS A 107 5.76 -5.54 -1.95
N GLU A 108 6.98 -5.39 -2.46
CA GLU A 108 8.20 -5.66 -1.70
C GLU A 108 8.44 -4.73 -0.52
N HIS A 109 7.75 -3.59 -0.41
CA HIS A 109 7.91 -2.72 0.77
C HIS A 109 7.62 -3.43 2.07
N GLY A 110 6.80 -4.49 2.04
CA GLY A 110 6.55 -5.34 3.19
C GLY A 110 5.81 -4.65 4.32
N CYS A 111 5.09 -3.56 4.06
CA CYS A 111 4.33 -2.87 5.11
C CYS A 111 3.39 -3.84 5.81
N ILE A 112 3.57 -4.03 7.13
CA ILE A 112 2.82 -5.03 7.89
C ILE A 112 1.31 -4.76 7.91
N TYR A 113 0.93 -3.52 7.85
CA TYR A 113 -0.46 -3.03 7.90
C TYR A 113 -1.13 -2.89 6.53
N CYS A 114 -0.47 -3.30 5.43
CA CYS A 114 -0.95 -2.99 4.08
C CYS A 114 -2.31 -3.62 3.80
N TYR A 115 -3.33 -2.78 3.60
CA TYR A 115 -4.71 -3.22 3.31
C TYR A 115 -4.86 -3.94 1.96
N ALA A 116 -3.85 -3.88 1.10
CA ALA A 116 -3.87 -4.56 -0.20
C ALA A 116 -3.44 -6.04 -0.12
N ARG A 117 -2.87 -6.49 0.99
CA ARG A 117 -2.39 -7.87 1.17
C ARG A 117 -3.43 -8.95 0.80
N PRO A 118 -4.73 -8.83 1.15
CA PRO A 118 -5.73 -9.81 0.77
C PRO A 118 -5.97 -9.95 -0.74
N THR A 119 -5.45 -9.03 -1.56
CA THR A 119 -5.56 -9.18 -3.02
C THR A 119 -4.74 -10.35 -3.56
N HIS A 120 -3.72 -10.81 -2.83
CA HIS A 120 -2.91 -11.98 -3.19
C HIS A 120 -3.70 -13.28 -3.07
N GLU A 121 -4.68 -13.34 -2.19
CA GLU A 121 -5.51 -14.51 -2.00
C GLU A 121 -6.33 -14.86 -3.26
N TYR A 122 -6.71 -13.86 -4.07
CA TYR A 122 -7.35 -14.11 -5.38
C TYR A 122 -6.42 -14.78 -6.41
N LEU A 123 -5.13 -14.89 -6.09
CA LEU A 123 -4.10 -15.53 -6.92
C LEU A 123 -3.70 -16.92 -6.37
N GLY A 124 -4.40 -17.41 -5.35
CA GLY A 124 -3.99 -18.63 -4.65
C GLY A 124 -2.75 -18.46 -3.76
N LEU A 125 -2.37 -17.22 -3.42
CA LEU A 125 -1.20 -16.91 -2.63
C LEU A 125 -1.59 -16.37 -1.25
N SER A 126 -0.69 -16.45 -0.27
CA SER A 126 -0.92 -15.91 1.06
C SER A 126 -0.87 -14.38 1.10
N SER A 127 -1.70 -13.78 1.95
CA SER A 127 -1.66 -12.34 2.26
C SER A 127 -0.48 -11.96 3.16
N GLY A 128 0.26 -12.92 3.70
CA GLY A 128 1.44 -12.74 4.54
C GLY A 128 2.71 -12.50 3.73
N LEU A 129 3.65 -13.41 3.87
CA LEU A 129 4.97 -13.33 3.24
C LEU A 129 4.92 -13.37 1.71
N ASP A 130 3.96 -14.14 1.13
CA ASP A 130 3.84 -14.22 -0.33
C ASP A 130 3.56 -12.85 -0.96
N PHE A 131 2.76 -12.00 -0.30
CA PHE A 131 2.50 -10.65 -0.77
C PHE A 131 3.77 -9.79 -0.92
N GLU A 132 4.80 -10.08 -0.13
CA GLU A 132 6.07 -9.35 -0.12
C GLU A 132 7.14 -9.97 -1.03
N THR A 133 6.99 -11.25 -1.37
CA THR A 133 8.05 -12.05 -2.00
C THR A 133 7.68 -12.60 -3.36
N LYS A 134 6.39 -12.72 -3.67
CA LYS A 134 5.89 -13.19 -4.98
C LYS A 134 5.21 -12.02 -5.68
N ILE A 135 6.00 -11.28 -6.46
CA ILE A 135 5.54 -10.07 -7.15
C ILE A 135 5.15 -10.42 -8.58
N LEU A 136 3.90 -10.15 -8.95
CA LEU A 136 3.46 -10.31 -10.33
C LEU A 136 3.69 -8.99 -11.07
N ALA A 137 4.46 -9.03 -12.15
CA ALA A 137 4.86 -7.88 -12.95
C ALA A 137 4.08 -7.85 -14.27
N LYS A 138 3.42 -6.74 -14.56
CA LYS A 138 2.65 -6.54 -15.79
C LYS A 138 3.53 -5.93 -16.86
N HIS A 139 4.35 -6.74 -17.50
CA HIS A 139 5.33 -6.28 -18.48
C HIS A 139 4.69 -5.53 -19.66
N GLU A 140 3.47 -5.94 -20.06
CA GLU A 140 2.67 -5.33 -21.13
C GLU A 140 1.88 -4.08 -20.70
N ALA A 141 2.02 -3.64 -19.44
CA ALA A 141 1.25 -2.51 -18.92
C ALA A 141 1.37 -1.23 -19.76
N PRO A 142 2.55 -0.83 -20.27
CA PRO A 142 2.67 0.36 -21.12
C PRO A 142 1.90 0.26 -22.42
N ASP A 143 1.91 -0.91 -23.07
CA ASP A 143 1.22 -1.15 -24.34
C ASP A 143 -0.29 -1.22 -24.14
N LEU A 144 -0.74 -1.95 -23.11
CA LEU A 144 -2.15 -1.98 -22.71
C LEU A 144 -2.69 -0.58 -22.35
N LEU A 145 -1.84 0.25 -21.72
CA LEU A 145 -2.20 1.63 -21.41
C LEU A 145 -2.33 2.46 -22.68
N ARG A 146 -1.37 2.35 -23.61
CA ARG A 146 -1.40 3.05 -24.90
C ARG A 146 -2.66 2.70 -25.69
N ASP A 147 -3.01 1.43 -25.75
CA ASP A 147 -4.22 0.95 -26.42
C ASP A 147 -5.49 1.46 -25.74
N ALA A 148 -5.51 1.51 -24.41
CA ALA A 148 -6.65 2.05 -23.66
C ALA A 148 -6.83 3.55 -23.91
N LEU A 149 -5.75 4.34 -23.91
CA LEU A 149 -5.81 5.78 -24.14
C LEU A 149 -6.16 6.16 -25.57
N ARG A 150 -5.87 5.29 -26.55
CA ARG A 150 -6.25 5.48 -27.96
C ARG A 150 -7.72 5.28 -28.24
N LYS A 151 -8.44 4.54 -27.38
CA LYS A 151 -9.87 4.28 -27.60
C LYS A 151 -10.66 5.57 -27.67
N PRO A 152 -11.57 5.75 -28.64
CA PRO A 152 -12.45 6.94 -28.72
C PRO A 152 -13.29 7.16 -27.47
N SER A 153 -13.62 6.09 -26.75
CA SER A 153 -14.38 6.12 -25.49
C SER A 153 -13.59 6.66 -24.30
N TRP A 154 -12.28 6.76 -24.39
CA TRP A 154 -11.45 7.35 -23.33
C TRP A 154 -11.50 8.89 -23.43
N LEU A 155 -11.95 9.55 -22.37
CA LEU A 155 -12.16 11.00 -22.35
C LEU A 155 -11.06 11.78 -21.60
N GLY A 156 -9.93 11.14 -21.31
CA GLY A 156 -8.82 11.80 -20.61
C GLY A 156 -9.04 11.96 -19.10
N GLU A 157 -9.92 11.17 -18.49
CA GLU A 157 -10.14 11.21 -17.04
C GLU A 157 -8.84 10.94 -16.27
N GLY A 158 -8.71 11.50 -15.06
CA GLY A 158 -7.50 11.34 -14.24
C GLY A 158 -7.27 9.90 -13.81
N ILE A 159 -6.03 9.44 -13.90
CA ILE A 159 -5.59 8.10 -13.47
C ILE A 159 -4.74 8.22 -12.21
N SER A 160 -5.05 7.38 -11.18
CA SER A 160 -4.18 7.20 -10.02
C SER A 160 -3.28 5.98 -10.20
N ILE A 161 -1.99 6.16 -10.06
CA ILE A 161 -1.05 5.05 -9.98
C ILE A 161 -0.85 4.69 -8.51
N SER A 162 -0.95 3.38 -8.18
CA SER A 162 -0.72 2.87 -6.84
C SER A 162 -1.92 2.96 -5.88
N VAL A 163 -2.84 2.04 -6.04
CA VAL A 163 -3.94 1.87 -5.07
C VAL A 163 -3.82 0.54 -4.31
N VAL A 164 -3.30 -0.53 -4.96
CA VAL A 164 -3.14 -1.87 -4.35
C VAL A 164 -1.69 -2.38 -4.37
N THR A 165 -0.75 -1.55 -4.80
CA THR A 165 0.70 -1.83 -4.78
C THR A 165 1.45 -0.50 -4.68
N ASP A 166 2.73 -0.50 -4.40
CA ASP A 166 3.56 0.70 -4.56
C ASP A 166 4.25 0.65 -5.93
N PRO A 167 4.08 1.67 -6.79
CA PRO A 167 4.64 1.68 -8.14
C PRO A 167 6.16 1.83 -8.13
N TYR A 168 6.76 2.24 -7.02
CA TYR A 168 8.19 2.41 -6.84
C TYR A 168 8.78 1.42 -5.81
N GLN A 169 8.14 0.26 -5.63
CA GLN A 169 8.72 -0.83 -4.87
C GLN A 169 10.08 -1.26 -5.45
N PRO A 170 10.96 -1.93 -4.68
CA PRO A 170 12.33 -2.21 -5.10
C PRO A 170 12.52 -2.81 -6.50
N VAL A 171 11.67 -3.76 -6.93
CA VAL A 171 11.76 -4.36 -8.28
C VAL A 171 11.58 -3.35 -9.43
N GLU A 172 10.90 -2.24 -9.19
CA GLU A 172 10.71 -1.18 -10.20
C GLU A 172 12.04 -0.53 -10.63
N ARG A 173 13.09 -0.62 -9.79
CA ARG A 173 14.43 -0.12 -10.15
C ARG A 173 14.92 -0.75 -11.46
N ASP A 174 14.71 -2.05 -11.59
CA ASP A 174 15.20 -2.85 -12.71
C ASP A 174 14.14 -3.01 -13.81
N LEU A 175 12.88 -3.29 -13.45
CA LEU A 175 11.80 -3.56 -14.41
C LEU A 175 11.29 -2.31 -15.12
N ARG A 176 11.30 -1.15 -14.48
CA ARG A 176 10.91 0.15 -15.05
C ARG A 176 9.52 0.19 -15.69
N ILE A 177 8.59 -0.62 -15.21
CA ILE A 177 7.23 -0.69 -15.78
C ILE A 177 6.46 0.60 -15.48
N THR A 178 6.56 1.13 -14.26
CA THR A 178 5.97 2.43 -13.88
C THR A 178 6.51 3.55 -14.76
N ARG A 179 7.85 3.60 -14.96
CA ARG A 179 8.46 4.60 -15.83
C ARG A 179 7.90 4.53 -17.25
N ARG A 180 7.85 3.35 -17.85
CA ARG A 180 7.31 3.16 -19.20
C ARG A 180 5.82 3.56 -19.30
N CYS A 181 5.04 3.31 -18.25
CA CYS A 181 3.65 3.80 -18.19
C CYS A 181 3.59 5.33 -18.14
N LEU A 182 4.48 5.99 -17.37
CA LEU A 182 4.57 7.44 -17.31
C LEU A 182 5.05 8.05 -18.64
N GLU A 183 5.92 7.38 -19.39
CA GLU A 183 6.32 7.78 -20.74
C GLU A 183 5.11 7.82 -21.68
N VAL A 184 4.26 6.80 -21.65
CA VAL A 184 2.99 6.78 -22.38
C VAL A 184 2.07 7.91 -21.92
N MET A 185 1.92 8.11 -20.59
CA MET A 185 1.09 9.18 -20.06
C MET A 185 1.59 10.57 -20.50
N ALA A 186 2.91 10.78 -20.53
CA ALA A 186 3.51 12.03 -20.96
C ALA A 186 3.30 12.28 -22.47
N GLU A 187 3.32 11.22 -23.29
CA GLU A 187 3.02 11.30 -24.72
C GLU A 187 1.56 11.75 -24.97
N PHE A 188 0.62 11.23 -24.18
CA PHE A 188 -0.81 11.55 -24.29
C PHE A 188 -1.23 12.76 -23.44
N ARG A 189 -0.35 13.41 -22.72
CA ARG A 189 -0.67 14.45 -21.70
C ARG A 189 -1.76 13.99 -20.73
N GLN A 190 -1.73 12.69 -20.40
CA GLN A 190 -2.72 12.05 -19.56
C GLN A 190 -2.58 12.52 -18.10
N ALA A 191 -3.66 13.06 -17.54
CA ALA A 191 -3.69 13.48 -16.15
C ALA A 191 -3.43 12.29 -15.20
N VAL A 192 -2.39 12.41 -14.34
CA VAL A 192 -1.95 11.34 -13.45
C VAL A 192 -1.65 11.85 -12.05
N SER A 193 -2.00 11.08 -11.06
CA SER A 193 -1.53 11.25 -9.70
C SER A 193 -0.80 9.99 -9.24
N VAL A 194 0.32 10.17 -8.57
CA VAL A 194 1.18 9.09 -8.11
C VAL A 194 1.35 9.18 -6.60
N ILE A 195 1.17 8.06 -5.91
CA ILE A 195 1.45 7.97 -4.47
C ILE A 195 2.47 6.87 -4.19
N THR A 196 3.44 7.15 -3.32
CA THR A 196 4.49 6.18 -2.98
C THR A 196 5.07 6.41 -1.58
N LYS A 197 5.79 5.39 -1.08
CA LYS A 197 6.67 5.43 0.10
C LYS A 197 8.15 5.39 -0.30
N ASN A 198 8.48 5.56 -1.60
CA ASN A 198 9.83 5.35 -2.08
C ASN A 198 10.40 6.57 -2.81
N ARG A 199 11.64 6.94 -2.46
CA ARG A 199 12.41 7.99 -3.14
C ARG A 199 12.71 7.68 -4.62
N LEU A 200 12.53 6.44 -5.07
CA LEU A 200 12.74 6.06 -6.47
C LEU A 200 11.86 6.85 -7.43
N LEU A 201 10.76 7.45 -6.98
CA LEU A 201 9.95 8.38 -7.75
C LEU A 201 10.78 9.52 -8.36
N LEU A 202 11.84 9.95 -7.69
CA LEU A 202 12.74 11.01 -8.18
C LEU A 202 13.46 10.65 -9.49
N ARG A 203 13.62 9.36 -9.80
CA ARG A 203 14.13 8.89 -11.09
C ARG A 203 13.26 9.37 -12.27
N ASP A 204 11.96 9.49 -12.04
CA ASP A 204 10.95 9.74 -13.07
C ASP A 204 10.42 11.18 -13.00
N LEU A 205 11.14 12.07 -12.29
CA LEU A 205 10.76 13.47 -12.12
C LEU A 205 10.71 14.22 -13.45
N ASP A 206 11.55 13.85 -14.40
CA ASP A 206 11.55 14.37 -15.77
C ASP A 206 10.20 14.20 -16.48
N LEU A 207 9.56 13.04 -16.32
CA LEU A 207 8.26 12.73 -16.90
C LEU A 207 7.12 13.47 -16.17
N LEU A 208 7.21 13.53 -14.85
CA LEU A 208 6.24 14.27 -14.04
C LEU A 208 6.30 15.78 -14.34
N GLN A 209 7.49 16.35 -14.57
CA GLN A 209 7.64 17.75 -14.98
C GLN A 209 7.04 18.02 -16.36
N ARG A 210 7.26 17.11 -17.34
CA ARG A 210 6.61 17.20 -18.66
C ARG A 210 5.09 17.21 -18.56
N LEU A 211 4.50 16.36 -17.69
CA LEU A 211 3.07 16.33 -17.43
C LEU A 211 2.61 17.57 -16.68
N HIS A 212 3.40 18.03 -15.69
CA HIS A 212 3.09 19.21 -14.89
C HIS A 212 3.08 20.49 -15.74
N ALA A 213 3.89 20.61 -16.78
CA ALA A 213 3.84 21.72 -17.73
C ALA A 213 2.45 21.91 -18.39
N HIS A 214 1.61 20.88 -18.36
CA HIS A 214 0.21 20.88 -18.79
C HIS A 214 -0.79 20.88 -17.60
N GLY A 215 -0.32 20.98 -16.36
CA GLY A 215 -1.14 20.85 -15.16
C GLY A 215 -1.67 19.42 -14.92
N ALA A 216 -1.07 18.42 -15.58
CA ALA A 216 -1.55 17.04 -15.63
C ALA A 216 -0.80 16.07 -14.67
N ALA A 217 -0.06 16.58 -13.70
CA ALA A 217 0.65 15.75 -12.74
C ALA A 217 0.48 16.21 -11.30
N HIS A 218 0.19 15.27 -10.42
CA HIS A 218 0.25 15.42 -8.97
C HIS A 218 1.06 14.27 -8.35
N ALA A 219 1.71 14.54 -7.24
CA ALA A 219 2.43 13.53 -6.47
C ALA A 219 1.95 13.50 -5.02
N ALA A 220 2.06 12.34 -4.38
CA ALA A 220 1.88 12.19 -2.95
C ALA A 220 2.95 11.26 -2.36
N VAL A 221 3.43 11.60 -1.18
CA VAL A 221 4.39 10.79 -0.42
C VAL A 221 3.77 10.42 0.92
N SER A 222 3.73 9.12 1.22
CA SER A 222 3.20 8.66 2.51
C SER A 222 4.30 8.66 3.58
N ILE A 223 4.02 9.28 4.72
CA ILE A 223 4.89 9.31 5.91
C ILE A 223 4.10 8.82 7.10
N THR A 224 4.46 7.66 7.63
CA THR A 224 3.73 6.96 8.70
C THR A 224 4.24 7.35 10.08
N THR A 225 5.54 7.58 10.19
CA THR A 225 6.27 7.96 11.40
C THR A 225 7.54 8.71 11.01
N LEU A 226 8.09 9.51 11.92
CA LEU A 226 9.41 10.12 11.78
C LEU A 226 10.50 9.30 12.48
N ASP A 227 10.12 8.33 13.31
CA ASP A 227 11.03 7.39 13.96
C ASP A 227 11.59 6.40 12.93
N PRO A 228 12.90 6.41 12.65
CA PRO A 228 13.50 5.54 11.65
C PRO A 228 13.46 4.05 12.01
N ASP A 229 13.53 3.71 13.30
CA ASP A 229 13.52 2.34 13.76
C ASP A 229 12.11 1.75 13.67
N LEU A 230 11.10 2.51 14.07
CA LEU A 230 9.71 2.14 13.90
C LEU A 230 9.36 2.03 12.42
N ALA A 231 9.80 2.97 11.58
CA ALA A 231 9.60 2.91 10.11
C ALA A 231 10.24 1.64 9.53
N ALA A 232 11.46 1.30 9.92
CA ALA A 232 12.16 0.09 9.44
C ALA A 232 11.45 -1.20 9.89
N ALA A 233 10.85 -1.21 11.07
CA ALA A 233 10.07 -2.35 11.56
C ALA A 233 8.72 -2.50 10.85
N MET A 234 8.00 -1.38 10.60
CA MET A 234 6.67 -1.38 9.98
C MET A 234 6.70 -1.51 8.46
N GLU A 235 7.76 -0.99 7.81
CA GLU A 235 7.89 -0.79 6.36
C GLU A 235 9.32 -1.13 5.89
N PRO A 236 9.79 -2.37 6.07
CA PRO A 236 11.22 -2.72 6.08
C PRO A 236 11.98 -2.44 4.77
N ARG A 237 11.30 -2.31 3.64
CA ARG A 237 11.92 -2.04 2.33
C ARG A 237 11.43 -0.74 1.68
N ALA A 238 10.68 0.08 2.39
CA ALA A 238 10.34 1.43 1.98
C ALA A 238 11.50 2.41 2.28
N SER A 239 11.44 3.61 1.74
CA SER A 239 12.44 4.64 2.07
C SER A 239 12.29 5.11 3.51
N SER A 240 13.40 5.52 4.14
CA SER A 240 13.37 6.10 5.49
C SER A 240 12.54 7.39 5.54
N PRO A 241 12.04 7.81 6.70
CA PRO A 241 11.27 9.06 6.84
C PRO A 241 11.99 10.29 6.28
N ASN A 242 13.27 10.45 6.60
CA ASN A 242 14.09 11.55 6.08
C ASN A 242 14.20 11.52 4.55
N ALA A 243 14.37 10.34 3.96
CA ALA A 243 14.43 10.21 2.50
C ALA A 243 13.08 10.54 1.84
N ARG A 244 11.96 10.28 2.52
CA ARG A 244 10.61 10.66 2.04
C ARG A 244 10.40 12.17 2.12
N LEU A 245 10.82 12.82 3.21
CA LEU A 245 10.77 14.29 3.33
C LEU A 245 11.67 14.97 2.28
N GLU A 246 12.85 14.43 2.03
CA GLU A 246 13.71 14.91 0.95
C GLU A 246 13.07 14.73 -0.42
N THR A 247 12.34 13.62 -0.63
CA THR A 247 11.57 13.41 -1.86
C THR A 247 10.49 14.47 -2.03
N VAL A 248 9.76 14.82 -0.97
CA VAL A 248 8.78 15.92 -0.98
C VAL A 248 9.46 17.23 -1.38
N ARG A 249 10.62 17.55 -0.77
CA ARG A 249 11.36 18.79 -1.05
C ARG A 249 11.78 18.90 -2.51
N GLN A 250 12.33 17.82 -3.07
CA GLN A 250 12.77 17.81 -4.47
C GLN A 250 11.59 17.92 -5.45
N ILE A 251 10.46 17.27 -5.17
CA ILE A 251 9.25 17.41 -6.00
C ILE A 251 8.72 18.85 -5.90
N ALA A 252 8.59 19.41 -4.71
CA ALA A 252 8.09 20.77 -4.48
C ALA A 252 8.97 21.82 -5.19
N ALA A 253 10.30 21.63 -5.21
CA ALA A 253 11.23 22.52 -5.90
C ALA A 253 11.02 22.58 -7.42
N THR A 254 10.34 21.59 -8.02
CA THR A 254 9.97 21.61 -9.44
C THR A 254 8.64 22.30 -9.73
N GLY A 255 7.92 22.73 -8.71
CA GLY A 255 6.57 23.30 -8.82
C GLY A 255 5.43 22.27 -8.90
N ILE A 256 5.73 20.99 -9.01
CA ILE A 256 4.71 19.93 -9.02
C ILE A 256 3.98 19.92 -7.67
N PRO A 257 2.64 19.98 -7.63
CA PRO A 257 1.90 19.84 -6.38
C PRO A 257 2.18 18.50 -5.72
N VAL A 258 2.72 18.51 -4.50
CA VAL A 258 3.03 17.31 -3.74
C VAL A 258 2.29 17.31 -2.40
N TRP A 259 1.59 16.20 -2.14
CA TRP A 259 0.87 15.98 -0.88
C TRP A 259 1.62 15.02 0.02
N VAL A 260 1.49 15.25 1.33
CA VAL A 260 1.94 14.29 2.32
C VAL A 260 0.74 13.54 2.89
N MET A 261 0.79 12.22 2.81
CA MET A 261 -0.20 11.34 3.41
C MET A 261 0.33 10.81 4.74
N VAL A 262 -0.23 11.30 5.86
CA VAL A 262 0.01 10.71 7.19
C VAL A 262 -0.80 9.41 7.26
N ALA A 263 -0.26 8.35 6.67
CA ALA A 263 -1.04 7.13 6.40
C ALA A 263 -0.19 5.85 6.42
N PRO A 264 -0.63 4.88 7.23
CA PRO A 264 -1.71 4.98 8.20
C PRO A 264 -1.29 5.67 9.50
N VAL A 265 -2.25 6.31 10.16
CA VAL A 265 -2.11 6.68 11.58
C VAL A 265 -2.46 5.44 12.40
N VAL A 266 -1.54 4.99 13.24
CA VAL A 266 -1.73 3.87 14.16
C VAL A 266 -2.05 4.43 15.55
N PRO A 267 -3.29 4.30 16.05
CA PRO A 267 -3.69 4.81 17.36
C PRO A 267 -2.82 4.23 18.49
N GLY A 268 -2.33 5.10 19.36
CA GLY A 268 -1.44 4.73 20.48
C GLY A 268 0.01 4.44 20.08
N LEU A 269 0.34 4.51 18.79
CA LEU A 269 1.70 4.23 18.30
C LEU A 269 2.28 5.44 17.53
N THR A 270 1.65 5.88 16.45
CA THR A 270 2.15 6.95 15.57
C THR A 270 1.27 8.22 15.58
N ASP A 271 0.12 8.18 16.22
CA ASP A 271 -0.85 9.30 16.27
C ASP A 271 -0.27 10.57 16.88
N ARG A 272 0.63 10.44 17.86
CA ARG A 272 1.30 11.58 18.53
C ARG A 272 2.29 12.32 17.63
N GLU A 273 2.78 11.66 16.58
CA GLU A 273 3.71 12.25 15.62
C GLU A 273 3.03 13.09 14.54
N MET A 274 1.69 13.01 14.41
CA MET A 274 0.94 13.72 13.37
C MET A 274 1.28 15.22 13.30
N PRO A 275 1.35 15.98 14.42
CA PRO A 275 1.75 17.38 14.39
C PRO A 275 3.15 17.60 13.79
N ALA A 276 4.13 16.82 14.24
CA ALA A 276 5.52 16.93 13.78
C ALA A 276 5.68 16.52 12.31
N ILE A 277 4.93 15.49 11.86
CA ILE A 277 4.92 15.07 10.45
C ILE A 277 4.37 16.20 9.57
N LEU A 278 3.28 16.87 10.00
CA LEU A 278 2.67 17.97 9.25
C LEU A 278 3.59 19.20 9.20
N GLU A 279 4.28 19.53 10.29
CA GLU A 279 5.30 20.59 10.35
C GLU A 279 6.44 20.28 9.35
N ALA A 280 7.07 19.11 9.46
CA ALA A 280 8.15 18.69 8.57
C ALA A 280 7.71 18.61 7.09
N ALA A 281 6.47 18.22 6.82
CA ALA A 281 5.89 18.21 5.48
C ALA A 281 5.79 19.64 4.90
N ALA A 282 5.31 20.60 5.70
CA ALA A 282 5.22 22.00 5.28
C ALA A 282 6.61 22.61 5.03
N GLU A 283 7.58 22.36 5.91
CA GLU A 283 8.98 22.77 5.73
C GLU A 283 9.62 22.15 4.49
N ALA A 284 9.22 20.93 4.12
CA ALA A 284 9.65 20.30 2.88
C ALA A 284 8.92 20.85 1.64
N GLY A 285 7.96 21.76 1.78
CA GLY A 285 7.25 22.38 0.67
C GLY A 285 6.01 21.61 0.18
N ALA A 286 5.43 20.73 1.00
CA ALA A 286 4.17 20.08 0.66
C ALA A 286 3.06 21.12 0.39
N SER A 287 2.26 20.90 -0.63
CA SER A 287 1.13 21.77 -1.00
C SER A 287 -0.16 21.45 -0.21
N GLY A 288 -0.21 20.31 0.45
CA GLY A 288 -1.32 19.87 1.26
C GLY A 288 -1.03 18.55 1.95
N ALA A 289 -1.95 18.12 2.80
CA ALA A 289 -1.83 16.84 3.50
C ALA A 289 -3.17 16.12 3.60
N GLY A 290 -3.09 14.81 3.82
CA GLY A 290 -4.20 13.95 4.17
C GLY A 290 -3.81 12.94 5.24
N TYR A 291 -4.77 12.32 5.91
CA TYR A 291 -4.51 11.20 6.79
C TYR A 291 -5.51 10.07 6.58
N VAL A 292 -5.10 8.86 6.89
CA VAL A 292 -5.97 7.67 6.92
C VAL A 292 -5.61 6.87 8.15
N LEU A 293 -6.63 6.47 8.92
CA LEU A 293 -6.44 5.54 10.04
C LEU A 293 -6.04 4.15 9.56
N LEU A 294 -5.39 3.43 10.45
CA LEU A 294 -5.05 2.02 10.23
C LEU A 294 -6.29 1.20 9.88
N ARG A 295 -6.17 0.40 8.83
CA ARG A 295 -7.22 -0.49 8.32
C ARG A 295 -6.70 -1.91 8.32
N LEU A 296 -7.42 -2.81 8.97
CA LEU A 296 -7.03 -4.21 9.14
C LEU A 296 -8.08 -5.18 8.57
N PRO A 297 -8.37 -5.16 7.25
CA PRO A 297 -9.31 -6.09 6.67
C PRO A 297 -8.77 -7.53 6.70
N HIS A 298 -9.69 -8.49 6.95
CA HIS A 298 -9.41 -9.93 6.89
C HIS A 298 -8.21 -10.35 7.75
N GLN A 299 -7.28 -11.09 7.19
CA GLN A 299 -6.12 -11.68 7.85
C GLN A 299 -5.04 -10.68 8.27
N ILE A 300 -5.12 -9.43 7.82
CA ILE A 300 -4.19 -8.38 8.27
C ILE A 300 -4.32 -8.15 9.78
N LYS A 301 -5.49 -8.42 10.37
CA LYS A 301 -5.68 -8.36 11.84
C LYS A 301 -4.64 -9.24 12.55
N ALA A 302 -4.57 -10.50 12.19
CA ALA A 302 -3.65 -11.47 12.81
C ALA A 302 -2.17 -11.08 12.54
N LEU A 303 -1.85 -10.70 11.30
CA LEU A 303 -0.51 -10.26 10.92
C LEU A 303 -0.05 -9.04 11.74
N PHE A 304 -0.93 -8.07 11.92
CA PHE A 304 -0.61 -6.85 12.65
C PHE A 304 -0.52 -7.06 14.16
N LEU A 305 -1.39 -7.88 14.74
CA LEU A 305 -1.34 -8.21 16.16
C LEU A 305 -0.07 -9.02 16.51
N GLU A 306 0.31 -9.97 15.67
CA GLU A 306 1.58 -10.69 15.83
C GLU A 306 2.78 -9.73 15.76
N TRP A 307 2.77 -8.82 14.80
CA TRP A 307 3.81 -7.82 14.66
C TRP A 307 3.87 -6.90 15.89
N LEU A 308 2.73 -6.43 16.43
CA LEU A 308 2.66 -5.63 17.65
C LEU A 308 3.28 -6.37 18.84
N ALA A 309 2.90 -7.62 19.05
CA ALA A 309 3.41 -8.43 20.15
C ALA A 309 4.93 -8.61 20.07
N ARG A 310 5.47 -8.72 18.87
CA ARG A 310 6.89 -8.93 18.62
C ARG A 310 7.73 -7.65 18.69
N HIS A 311 7.25 -6.55 18.12
CA HIS A 311 8.06 -5.33 17.96
C HIS A 311 7.80 -4.27 19.04
N VAL A 312 6.56 -4.18 19.54
CA VAL A 312 6.15 -3.16 20.51
C VAL A 312 5.29 -3.74 21.63
N PRO A 313 5.73 -4.82 22.31
CA PRO A 313 4.91 -5.57 23.28
C PRO A 313 4.34 -4.67 24.40
N ALA A 314 5.09 -3.67 24.85
CA ALA A 314 4.64 -2.74 25.90
C ALA A 314 3.45 -1.87 25.48
N ARG A 315 3.18 -1.71 24.18
CA ARG A 315 2.09 -0.90 23.65
C ARG A 315 0.98 -1.74 22.99
N ALA A 316 1.19 -3.03 22.76
CA ALA A 316 0.30 -3.88 21.97
C ALA A 316 -1.15 -3.83 22.45
N ALA A 317 -1.38 -4.10 23.75
CA ALA A 317 -2.72 -4.05 24.35
C ALA A 317 -3.38 -2.66 24.27
N HIS A 318 -2.60 -1.58 24.39
CA HIS A 318 -3.11 -0.22 24.30
C HIS A 318 -3.55 0.12 22.86
N VAL A 319 -2.72 -0.21 21.87
CA VAL A 319 -3.03 -0.04 20.43
C VAL A 319 -4.29 -0.81 20.07
N GLU A 320 -4.37 -2.08 20.45
CA GLU A 320 -5.55 -2.92 20.20
C GLU A 320 -6.81 -2.34 20.82
N SER A 321 -6.75 -1.91 22.08
CA SER A 321 -7.87 -1.27 22.80
C SER A 321 -8.37 -0.02 22.07
N LEU A 322 -7.48 0.85 21.60
CA LEU A 322 -7.86 2.06 20.87
C LEU A 322 -8.48 1.73 19.50
N LEU A 323 -7.93 0.76 18.78
CA LEU A 323 -8.51 0.29 17.52
C LEU A 323 -9.94 -0.21 17.71
N ARG A 324 -10.19 -1.03 18.73
CA ARG A 324 -11.54 -1.51 19.05
C ARG A 324 -12.48 -0.38 19.44
N GLN A 325 -12.04 0.58 20.20
CA GLN A 325 -12.85 1.76 20.55
C GLN A 325 -13.26 2.57 19.30
N MET A 326 -12.37 2.71 18.34
CA MET A 326 -12.63 3.47 17.11
C MET A 326 -13.47 2.71 16.07
N HIS A 327 -13.57 1.40 16.19
CA HIS A 327 -14.31 0.53 15.26
C HIS A 327 -15.48 -0.23 15.93
N GLY A 328 -16.00 0.30 17.05
CA GLY A 328 -17.21 -0.22 17.69
C GLY A 328 -17.07 -1.60 18.33
N GLY A 329 -15.87 -1.92 18.84
CA GLY A 329 -15.54 -3.19 19.49
C GLY A 329 -14.69 -4.11 18.63
N ASP A 330 -14.67 -3.92 17.31
CA ASP A 330 -13.86 -4.70 16.38
C ASP A 330 -12.51 -4.03 16.05
N LEU A 331 -11.60 -4.78 15.43
CA LEU A 331 -10.32 -4.24 14.94
C LEU A 331 -10.44 -3.50 13.60
N TYR A 332 -11.58 -3.61 12.93
CA TYR A 332 -11.81 -3.01 11.63
C TYR A 332 -13.30 -2.77 11.36
N GLU A 333 -13.62 -1.62 10.82
CA GLU A 333 -14.95 -1.26 10.32
C GLU A 333 -14.91 -1.17 8.78
N ALA A 334 -15.79 -1.91 8.10
CA ALA A 334 -15.80 -1.95 6.63
C ALA A 334 -16.64 -0.83 5.98
N ALA A 335 -17.48 -0.16 6.77
CA ALA A 335 -18.39 0.87 6.28
C ALA A 335 -17.62 2.03 5.62
N TRP A 336 -18.15 2.50 4.48
CA TRP A 336 -17.59 3.62 3.75
C TRP A 336 -17.41 4.85 4.66
N LYS A 337 -16.37 5.62 4.42
CA LYS A 337 -15.89 6.75 5.24
C LYS A 337 -15.35 6.29 6.60
N LEU A 338 -16.15 5.58 7.42
CA LEU A 338 -15.74 5.15 8.76
C LEU A 338 -14.48 4.28 8.76
N ARG A 339 -14.30 3.45 7.74
CA ARG A 339 -13.09 2.63 7.59
C ARG A 339 -11.80 3.42 7.48
N GLN A 340 -11.87 4.72 7.10
CA GLN A 340 -10.69 5.60 6.96
C GLN A 340 -10.52 6.56 8.12
N THR A 341 -11.57 6.90 8.84
CA THR A 341 -11.55 7.92 9.88
C THR A 341 -11.86 7.40 11.28
N GLY A 342 -12.49 6.21 11.37
CA GLY A 342 -13.00 5.69 12.65
C GLY A 342 -14.18 6.49 13.19
N ARG A 343 -14.55 6.22 14.43
CA ARG A 343 -15.61 6.91 15.20
C ARG A 343 -15.27 7.04 16.67
N GLY A 344 -15.97 7.92 17.37
CA GLY A 344 -15.84 8.13 18.80
C GLY A 344 -14.79 9.18 19.18
N PRO A 345 -14.67 9.47 20.49
CA PRO A 345 -13.91 10.64 20.98
C PRO A 345 -12.45 10.69 20.53
N PHE A 346 -11.78 9.53 20.44
CA PHE A 346 -10.39 9.49 20.01
C PHE A 346 -10.26 9.78 18.50
N ALA A 347 -11.17 9.27 17.68
CA ALA A 347 -11.21 9.59 16.26
C ALA A 347 -11.49 11.08 16.03
N ASP A 348 -12.41 11.66 16.81
CA ASP A 348 -12.74 13.08 16.76
C ASP A 348 -11.54 13.94 17.15
N GLN A 349 -10.80 13.53 18.19
CA GLN A 349 -9.56 14.20 18.62
C GLN A 349 -8.49 14.15 17.52
N LEU A 350 -8.28 13.02 16.86
CA LEU A 350 -7.34 12.91 15.73
C LEU A 350 -7.75 13.81 14.58
N ALA A 351 -9.02 13.82 14.21
CA ALA A 351 -9.55 14.69 13.16
C ALA A 351 -9.38 16.18 13.52
N GLN A 352 -9.57 16.53 14.79
CA GLN A 352 -9.33 17.88 15.28
C GLN A 352 -7.84 18.24 15.24
N THR A 353 -6.98 17.37 15.71
CA THR A 353 -5.52 17.57 15.68
C THR A 353 -5.06 17.80 14.25
N PHE A 354 -5.46 16.92 13.31
CA PHE A 354 -5.15 17.08 11.91
C PHE A 354 -5.59 18.43 11.35
N ARG A 355 -6.83 18.83 11.60
CA ARG A 355 -7.39 20.11 11.13
C ARG A 355 -6.64 21.33 11.69
N VAL A 356 -6.30 21.31 12.99
CA VAL A 356 -5.57 22.41 13.63
C VAL A 356 -4.17 22.56 13.03
N PHE A 357 -3.44 21.46 12.89
CA PHE A 357 -2.06 21.52 12.42
C PHE A 357 -1.95 21.72 10.90
N THR A 358 -2.85 21.18 10.08
CA THR A 358 -2.89 21.51 8.65
C THR A 358 -3.17 22.99 8.43
N LYS A 359 -4.14 23.56 9.18
CA LYS A 359 -4.42 25.01 9.12
C LYS A 359 -3.23 25.84 9.59
N ARG A 360 -2.57 25.45 10.69
CA ARG A 360 -1.39 26.13 11.23
C ARG A 360 -0.25 26.22 10.24
N HIS A 361 -0.03 25.15 9.46
CA HIS A 361 1.08 25.02 8.51
C HIS A 361 0.67 25.31 7.06
N GLY A 362 -0.58 25.75 6.79
CA GLY A 362 -1.07 26.07 5.45
C GLY A 362 -1.21 24.86 4.52
N LEU A 363 -1.41 23.66 5.09
CA LEU A 363 -1.59 22.40 4.39
C LEU A 363 -3.09 22.03 4.20
N ASP A 364 -4.01 22.89 4.62
CA ASP A 364 -5.47 22.74 4.50
C ASP A 364 -6.04 23.27 3.19
N ARG A 365 -5.16 23.63 2.25
CA ARG A 365 -5.57 24.14 0.96
C ARG A 365 -6.32 23.08 0.17
N PRO A 366 -7.37 23.47 -0.58
CA PRO A 366 -8.03 22.56 -1.51
C PRO A 366 -7.02 21.96 -2.48
N HIS A 367 -7.18 20.68 -2.81
CA HIS A 367 -6.37 20.08 -3.86
C HIS A 367 -6.59 20.84 -5.17
N ALA A 368 -5.53 21.38 -5.76
CA ALA A 368 -5.64 21.96 -7.08
C ALA A 368 -6.21 20.90 -8.05
N PRO A 369 -7.25 21.19 -8.84
CA PRO A 369 -7.78 20.22 -9.77
C PRO A 369 -6.70 19.85 -10.80
N ILE A 370 -6.54 18.54 -11.02
CA ILE A 370 -5.65 18.07 -12.07
C ILE A 370 -6.29 18.39 -13.44
N ASN A 371 -5.48 18.88 -14.38
CA ASN A 371 -5.97 19.27 -15.69
C ASN A 371 -6.20 18.04 -16.60
N THR A 372 -7.41 17.56 -16.66
CA THR A 372 -7.82 16.46 -17.57
C THR A 372 -8.06 16.94 -19.00
N ALA A 373 -8.28 18.23 -19.21
CA ALA A 373 -8.49 18.81 -20.55
C ALA A 373 -7.19 18.90 -21.37
N ALA A 374 -6.02 18.70 -20.72
CA ALA A 374 -4.73 18.63 -21.41
C ALA A 374 -4.56 17.36 -22.26
N PHE A 375 -5.42 16.33 -22.03
CA PHE A 375 -5.34 15.04 -22.72
C PHE A 375 -5.35 15.23 -24.25
N LEU A 376 -4.40 14.58 -24.91
CA LEU A 376 -4.23 14.63 -26.37
C LEU A 376 -3.93 13.22 -26.89
N ARG A 377 -4.63 12.78 -27.92
CA ARG A 377 -4.25 11.57 -28.66
C ARG A 377 -3.21 11.90 -29.70
N PRO A 378 -1.98 11.37 -29.60
CA PRO A 378 -0.99 11.55 -30.65
C PRO A 378 -1.48 10.94 -31.97
N PRO A 379 -1.28 11.60 -33.11
CA PRO A 379 -1.62 11.05 -34.40
C PRO A 379 -0.80 9.78 -34.68
N VAL A 380 -1.40 8.82 -35.34
CA VAL A 380 -0.71 7.60 -35.83
C VAL A 380 -0.43 7.72 -37.32
N PRO A 381 0.56 6.99 -37.85
CA PRO A 381 0.80 6.95 -39.28
C PRO A 381 -0.48 6.56 -40.03
N GLY A 382 -0.92 7.42 -40.95
CA GLY A 382 -2.17 7.22 -41.69
C GLY A 382 -3.38 8.05 -41.18
N ASP A 383 -3.27 8.72 -40.04
CA ASP A 383 -4.30 9.63 -39.59
C ASP A 383 -4.34 10.88 -40.50
N GLN A 384 -5.54 11.27 -40.88
CA GLN A 384 -5.75 12.56 -41.54
C GLN A 384 -5.61 13.66 -40.48
N LEU A 385 -4.52 14.40 -40.52
CA LEU A 385 -4.33 15.57 -39.67
C LEU A 385 -5.36 16.63 -40.06
N GLY A 386 -6.12 17.12 -39.07
CA GLY A 386 -7.02 18.24 -39.30
C GLY A 386 -6.22 19.46 -39.77
N LEU A 387 -6.69 20.11 -40.84
CA LEU A 387 -6.06 21.34 -41.39
C LEU A 387 -6.23 22.57 -40.46
N PHE A 388 -7.04 22.42 -39.41
CA PHE A 388 -7.32 23.47 -38.42
C PHE A 388 -7.17 22.93 -36.99
N PRO A 389 -6.53 23.69 -36.07
CA PRO A 389 -6.35 23.29 -34.67
C PRO A 389 -7.66 23.20 -33.88
#